data_0c2a9e294a896bfe38f4adf87da82174
#
_entry.id   0c2a9e294a896bfe38f4adf87da82174
#
_cell.length_a   1.000
_cell.length_b   1.000
_cell.length_c   1.000
_cell.angle_alpha   90.00
_cell.angle_beta   90.00
_cell.angle_gamma   90.00
#
_symmetry.space_group_name_H-M   'P 1'
#
loop_
_entity.id
_entity.type
_entity.pdbx_description
1 polymer ?
#
loop_
_entity_poly.entity_id
_entity_poly.type
_entity_poly.pdbx_seq_one_letter_code
_entity_poly.pdbx_strand_id
1 'polypeptide(L)'
;YGVIDFYKACKADGINPILGCEIYVAPNSRFDKELTGGEDRYYHLVLLAENNTGYDNLMRIVSRGFTEGYYYKPRVDMEILNQFHEGIIALSACLAGEVQRYIQKGLVDEAKKTALKYRDCFGENNFFLELQDHGLPEQKMVNTTLLQMSRELNIPLVVTNDVHYTYADDVKPHDILLCIQTGKKLADEDRMRYVGGQYYVKSEEEMKGLFPYAWEAVENTQRIADRCHVELEFGVTKLPHFEVPQGYDPWTYLNKLCYDGLKERYGDENAPAGDSGQTLKERLDYELNVIKSMGYVDYFLIVWDFINYAKQNEIMVGPGRGSAAGSIVSYALKITNIDPIKYNLLFERFLNPERISMPDIDIDFCYERRQEVIDYVSRKYGAEKVVQIVTFGTLAAKGVIRDVGRVMDLPYAYVDSLAKMIPNELNITIDRALQINPELRKMYETDEQVKELINMSKRLEGLPRHTSMHAAGVVICSKPAEELVPLSRGADGSITTQFTMTTIEELGLLKMDFLGLR
;
A
#
# COMPACT_ATOMS: atom_id res chain seq x y z
N TYR A 1 -2.90 -2.76 -2.54
CA TYR A 1 -2.80 -1.92 -1.33
C TYR A 1 -2.85 -2.74 -0.03
N GLY A 2 -3.92 -3.43 0.28
CA GLY A 2 -4.13 -4.12 1.57
C GLY A 2 -3.47 -5.49 1.71
N VAL A 3 -2.52 -5.86 0.87
CA VAL A 3 -1.95 -7.21 0.80
C VAL A 3 -1.18 -7.60 2.07
N ILE A 4 -0.52 -6.66 2.73
CA ILE A 4 0.26 -6.93 3.95
C ILE A 4 -0.68 -7.22 5.13
N ASP A 5 -1.74 -6.42 5.29
CA ASP A 5 -2.74 -6.66 6.34
C ASP A 5 -3.47 -7.99 6.12
N PHE A 6 -3.82 -8.30 4.87
CA PHE A 6 -4.40 -9.59 4.49
C PHE A 6 -3.45 -10.75 4.81
N TYR A 7 -2.17 -10.65 4.44
CA TYR A 7 -1.15 -11.66 4.75
C TYR A 7 -1.05 -11.91 6.26
N LYS A 8 -0.93 -10.84 7.05
CA LYS A 8 -0.80 -10.92 8.51
C LYS A 8 -2.05 -11.55 9.16
N ALA A 9 -3.24 -11.15 8.73
CA ALA A 9 -4.50 -11.71 9.21
C ALA A 9 -4.61 -13.21 8.91
N CYS A 10 -4.33 -13.63 7.68
CA CYS A 10 -4.34 -15.05 7.31
C CYS A 10 -3.34 -15.86 8.13
N LYS A 11 -2.10 -15.38 8.27
CA LYS A 11 -1.08 -16.08 9.08
C LYS A 11 -1.47 -16.19 10.55
N ALA A 12 -2.10 -15.15 11.13
CA ALA A 12 -2.57 -15.18 12.51
C ALA A 12 -3.65 -16.24 12.74
N ASP A 13 -4.52 -16.47 11.74
CA ASP A 13 -5.60 -17.46 11.80
C ASP A 13 -5.18 -18.85 11.25
N GLY A 14 -3.89 -19.03 10.89
CA GLY A 14 -3.38 -20.31 10.35
C GLY A 14 -3.86 -20.62 8.93
N ILE A 15 -4.27 -19.60 8.18
CA ILE A 15 -4.73 -19.70 6.79
C ILE A 15 -3.58 -19.38 5.85
N ASN A 16 -3.40 -20.17 4.78
CA ASN A 16 -2.42 -19.87 3.74
C ASN A 16 -2.89 -18.67 2.89
N PRO A 17 -2.19 -17.51 2.92
CA PRO A 17 -2.57 -16.36 2.11
C PRO A 17 -2.15 -16.56 0.65
N ILE A 18 -3.10 -16.46 -0.27
CA ILE A 18 -2.84 -16.43 -1.71
C ILE A 18 -2.78 -14.97 -2.13
N LEU A 19 -1.58 -14.47 -2.41
CA LEU A 19 -1.37 -13.08 -2.77
C LEU A 19 -1.54 -12.88 -4.27
N GLY A 20 -2.41 -11.96 -4.65
CA GLY A 20 -2.71 -11.71 -6.04
C GLY A 20 -3.26 -10.31 -6.28
N CYS A 21 -3.52 -10.01 -7.54
CA CYS A 21 -4.10 -8.74 -7.97
C CYS A 21 -4.87 -8.94 -9.28
N GLU A 22 -6.05 -8.36 -9.38
CA GLU A 22 -6.70 -8.13 -10.66
C GLU A 22 -6.05 -6.90 -11.31
N ILE A 23 -5.45 -7.10 -12.47
CA ILE A 23 -4.77 -6.06 -13.24
C ILE A 23 -5.60 -5.65 -14.45
N TYR A 24 -5.26 -4.50 -15.01
CA TYR A 24 -5.83 -4.00 -16.26
C TYR A 24 -4.83 -4.18 -17.40
N VAL A 25 -5.23 -4.88 -18.46
CA VAL A 25 -4.39 -5.13 -19.63
C VAL A 25 -4.85 -4.22 -20.78
N ALA A 26 -3.93 -3.42 -21.33
CA ALA A 26 -4.21 -2.60 -22.50
C ALA A 26 -4.43 -3.49 -23.74
N PRO A 27 -5.32 -3.13 -24.68
CA PRO A 27 -5.57 -3.91 -25.88
C PRO A 27 -4.32 -4.13 -26.73
N ASN A 28 -3.46 -3.13 -26.83
CA ASN A 28 -2.20 -3.17 -27.59
C ASN A 28 -1.03 -2.79 -26.68
N SER A 29 -0.61 -1.52 -26.71
CA SER A 29 0.47 -1.03 -25.88
C SER A 29 -0.05 -0.25 -24.68
N ARG A 30 0.61 -0.37 -23.53
CA ARG A 30 0.33 0.44 -22.33
C ARG A 30 0.53 1.94 -22.56
N PHE A 31 1.29 2.31 -23.59
CA PHE A 31 1.53 3.71 -23.96
C PHE A 31 0.45 4.30 -24.86
N ASP A 32 -0.42 3.46 -25.44
CA ASP A 32 -1.54 3.94 -26.28
C ASP A 32 -2.60 4.63 -25.42
N LYS A 33 -2.73 5.94 -25.60
CA LYS A 33 -3.70 6.77 -24.88
C LYS A 33 -4.75 7.38 -25.79
N GLU A 34 -4.70 7.07 -27.09
CA GLU A 34 -5.67 7.43 -28.09
C GLU A 34 -6.46 6.18 -28.50
N LEU A 35 -7.76 6.17 -28.20
CA LEU A 35 -8.65 5.08 -28.56
C LEU A 35 -9.66 5.58 -29.59
N THR A 36 -9.80 4.86 -30.69
CA THR A 36 -10.87 5.08 -31.65
C THR A 36 -12.19 4.58 -31.05
N GLY A 37 -13.29 5.28 -31.36
CA GLY A 37 -14.60 5.02 -30.74
C GLY A 37 -15.04 3.56 -30.89
N GLY A 38 -15.40 2.93 -29.76
CA GLY A 38 -15.93 1.57 -29.70
C GLY A 38 -14.91 0.50 -29.25
N GLU A 39 -13.66 0.84 -29.06
CA GLU A 39 -12.65 -0.08 -28.55
C GLU A 39 -12.67 -0.16 -27.02
N ASP A 40 -12.41 -1.37 -26.47
CA ASP A 40 -12.22 -1.55 -25.03
C ASP A 40 -10.92 -0.86 -24.59
N ARG A 41 -10.99 -0.09 -23.50
CA ARG A 41 -9.81 0.64 -22.99
C ARG A 41 -8.83 -0.24 -22.26
N TYR A 42 -9.31 -1.31 -21.67
CA TYR A 42 -8.56 -2.30 -20.92
C TYR A 42 -9.40 -3.55 -20.69
N TYR A 43 -8.72 -4.65 -20.40
CA TYR A 43 -9.31 -5.92 -19.98
C TYR A 43 -8.86 -6.28 -18.59
N HIS A 44 -9.62 -7.10 -17.87
CA HIS A 44 -9.25 -7.65 -16.59
C HIS A 44 -8.43 -8.94 -16.77
N LEU A 45 -7.44 -9.13 -15.93
CA LEU A 45 -6.68 -10.37 -15.79
C LEU A 45 -6.32 -10.55 -14.31
N VAL A 46 -6.54 -11.73 -13.75
CA VAL A 46 -6.17 -12.03 -12.36
C VAL A 46 -4.79 -12.68 -12.36
N LEU A 47 -3.88 -12.15 -11.53
CA LEU A 47 -2.55 -12.70 -11.32
C LEU A 47 -2.40 -13.13 -9.86
N LEU A 48 -1.88 -14.35 -9.65
CA LEU A 48 -1.59 -14.92 -8.34
C LEU A 48 -0.09 -15.20 -8.23
N ALA A 49 0.51 -14.85 -7.10
CA ALA A 49 1.91 -15.17 -6.82
C ALA A 49 2.02 -16.61 -6.33
N GLU A 50 2.70 -17.47 -7.08
CA GLU A 50 2.97 -18.85 -6.71
C GLU A 50 4.05 -18.95 -5.62
N ASN A 51 5.03 -18.03 -5.65
CA ASN A 51 6.17 -17.99 -4.74
C ASN A 51 6.70 -16.55 -4.61
N ASN A 52 7.80 -16.36 -3.89
CA ASN A 52 8.39 -15.03 -3.69
C ASN A 52 8.83 -14.36 -4.99
N THR A 53 9.37 -15.11 -5.96
CA THR A 53 9.68 -14.57 -7.29
C THR A 53 8.44 -14.01 -7.97
N GLY A 54 7.33 -14.76 -7.92
CA GLY A 54 6.05 -14.30 -8.45
C GLY A 54 5.52 -13.06 -7.72
N TYR A 55 5.69 -12.97 -6.41
CA TYR A 55 5.31 -11.77 -5.65
C TYR A 55 6.14 -10.55 -6.03
N ASP A 56 7.45 -10.69 -6.18
CA ASP A 56 8.34 -9.62 -6.65
C ASP A 56 7.96 -9.17 -8.06
N ASN A 57 7.66 -10.11 -8.96
CA ASN A 57 7.21 -9.81 -10.31
C ASN A 57 5.84 -9.14 -10.33
N LEU A 58 4.92 -9.56 -9.45
CA LEU A 58 3.60 -8.93 -9.31
C LEU A 58 3.73 -7.46 -8.87
N MET A 59 4.62 -7.15 -7.93
CA MET A 59 4.91 -5.77 -7.52
C MET A 59 5.42 -4.93 -8.70
N ARG A 60 6.33 -5.47 -9.52
CA ARG A 60 6.83 -4.79 -10.73
C ARG A 60 5.72 -4.56 -11.75
N ILE A 61 4.89 -5.58 -12.03
CA ILE A 61 3.78 -5.48 -12.98
C ILE A 61 2.81 -4.36 -12.57
N VAL A 62 2.34 -4.37 -11.32
CA VAL A 62 1.39 -3.33 -10.85
C VAL A 62 2.02 -1.95 -10.82
N SER A 63 3.30 -1.85 -10.45
CA SER A 63 4.05 -0.59 -10.46
C SER A 63 4.15 0.00 -11.87
N ARG A 64 4.51 -0.81 -12.86
CA ARG A 64 4.59 -0.39 -14.27
C ARG A 64 3.24 0.05 -14.82
N GLY A 65 2.15 -0.57 -14.39
CA GLY A 65 0.80 -0.12 -14.72
C GLY A 65 0.53 1.32 -14.29
N PHE A 66 0.96 1.69 -13.08
CA PHE A 66 0.81 3.04 -12.55
C PHE A 66 1.83 4.04 -13.13
N THR A 67 3.09 3.64 -13.25
CA THR A 67 4.17 4.56 -13.66
C THR A 67 4.23 4.82 -15.16
N GLU A 68 3.85 3.84 -15.99
CA GLU A 68 3.95 3.91 -17.45
C GLU A 68 2.60 3.89 -18.16
N GLY A 69 1.70 2.99 -17.75
CA GLY A 69 0.48 2.66 -18.49
C GLY A 69 -0.80 3.34 -18.02
N TYR A 70 -0.72 4.31 -17.11
CA TYR A 70 -1.91 4.94 -16.57
C TYR A 70 -2.70 5.74 -17.62
N TYR A 71 -3.88 5.22 -17.93
CA TYR A 71 -4.89 5.86 -18.77
C TYR A 71 -6.27 5.42 -18.33
N TYR A 72 -6.97 6.24 -17.54
CA TYR A 72 -8.17 5.93 -16.76
C TYR A 72 -7.93 4.88 -15.65
N LYS A 73 -7.13 3.86 -15.93
CA LYS A 73 -6.70 2.79 -15.01
C LYS A 73 -5.20 2.51 -15.19
N PRO A 74 -4.53 1.91 -14.19
CA PRO A 74 -3.15 1.48 -14.33
C PRO A 74 -3.08 0.24 -15.23
N ARG A 75 -2.68 0.41 -16.48
CA ARG A 75 -2.68 -0.66 -17.50
C ARG A 75 -1.28 -1.18 -17.75
N VAL A 76 -1.20 -2.48 -17.91
CA VAL A 76 0.00 -3.17 -18.43
C VAL A 76 -0.31 -3.73 -19.82
N ASP A 77 0.70 -4.32 -20.46
CA ASP A 77 0.57 -4.97 -21.76
C ASP A 77 1.36 -6.29 -21.79
N MET A 78 1.29 -6.99 -22.91
CA MET A 78 1.97 -8.27 -23.08
C MET A 78 3.50 -8.17 -23.00
N GLU A 79 4.08 -7.02 -23.30
CA GLU A 79 5.53 -6.80 -23.12
C GLU A 79 5.92 -6.95 -21.65
N ILE A 80 5.22 -6.25 -20.75
CA ILE A 80 5.45 -6.33 -19.30
C ILE A 80 5.14 -7.73 -18.75
N LEU A 81 4.05 -8.34 -19.20
CA LEU A 81 3.68 -9.69 -18.75
C LEU A 81 4.74 -10.74 -19.19
N ASN A 82 5.23 -10.68 -20.42
CA ASN A 82 6.30 -11.56 -20.88
C ASN A 82 7.63 -11.34 -20.15
N GLN A 83 7.89 -10.12 -19.68
CA GLN A 83 9.09 -9.80 -18.92
C GLN A 83 9.04 -10.33 -17.48
N PHE A 84 7.88 -10.33 -16.84
CA PHE A 84 7.71 -10.60 -15.41
C PHE A 84 6.75 -11.76 -15.10
N HIS A 85 6.59 -12.73 -16.00
CA HIS A 85 5.64 -13.84 -15.83
C HIS A 85 6.09 -14.92 -14.84
N GLU A 86 7.38 -15.02 -14.53
CA GLU A 86 7.93 -16.10 -13.70
C GLU A 86 7.30 -16.10 -12.29
N GLY A 87 6.89 -17.27 -11.84
CA GLY A 87 6.27 -17.47 -10.53
C GLY A 87 4.85 -16.95 -10.42
N ILE A 88 4.18 -16.66 -11.55
CA ILE A 88 2.81 -16.14 -11.60
C ILE A 88 1.87 -17.17 -12.23
N ILE A 89 0.72 -17.35 -11.59
CA ILE A 89 -0.45 -18.04 -12.12
C ILE A 89 -1.47 -16.98 -12.56
N ALA A 90 -1.98 -17.09 -13.79
CA ALA A 90 -2.96 -16.15 -14.33
C ALA A 90 -4.33 -16.80 -14.53
N LEU A 91 -5.39 -16.05 -14.25
CA LEU A 91 -6.78 -16.43 -14.48
C LEU A 91 -7.44 -15.44 -15.43
N SER A 92 -8.33 -15.92 -16.31
CA SER A 92 -8.93 -15.11 -17.38
C SER A 92 -9.94 -14.04 -16.91
N ALA A 93 -10.17 -13.94 -15.60
CA ALA A 93 -11.03 -12.96 -14.93
C ALA A 93 -12.54 -13.10 -15.22
N CYS A 94 -13.26 -12.00 -15.03
CA CYS A 94 -14.72 -11.91 -15.16
C CYS A 94 -15.16 -11.63 -16.61
N LEU A 95 -16.41 -11.21 -16.80
CA LEU A 95 -16.92 -10.79 -18.12
C LEU A 95 -16.12 -9.64 -18.77
N ALA A 96 -15.33 -8.92 -18.01
CA ALA A 96 -14.44 -7.87 -18.51
C ALA A 96 -13.04 -8.41 -18.93
N GLY A 97 -12.78 -9.70 -18.77
CA GLY A 97 -11.57 -10.34 -19.26
C GLY A 97 -11.51 -10.36 -20.79
N GLU A 98 -10.29 -10.34 -21.37
CA GLU A 98 -10.11 -10.25 -22.83
C GLU A 98 -10.73 -11.44 -23.57
N VAL A 99 -10.55 -12.66 -23.05
CA VAL A 99 -11.14 -13.89 -23.61
C VAL A 99 -12.67 -13.80 -23.56
N GLN A 100 -13.25 -13.47 -22.42
CA GLN A 100 -14.68 -13.37 -22.22
C GLN A 100 -15.30 -12.25 -23.08
N ARG A 101 -14.61 -11.13 -23.26
CA ARG A 101 -15.05 -10.04 -24.14
C ARG A 101 -15.16 -10.47 -25.58
N TYR A 102 -14.18 -11.21 -26.11
CA TYR A 102 -14.27 -11.75 -27.46
C TYR A 102 -15.42 -12.75 -27.63
N ILE A 103 -15.65 -13.61 -26.63
CA ILE A 103 -16.80 -14.54 -26.64
C ILE A 103 -18.12 -13.76 -26.68
N GLN A 104 -18.29 -12.73 -25.84
CA GLN A 104 -19.51 -11.90 -25.83
C GLN A 104 -19.76 -11.19 -27.17
N LYS A 105 -18.70 -10.84 -27.90
CA LYS A 105 -18.78 -10.24 -29.25
C LYS A 105 -18.99 -11.29 -30.36
N GLY A 106 -19.09 -12.58 -30.04
CA GLY A 106 -19.18 -13.67 -31.01
C GLY A 106 -17.87 -13.99 -31.75
N LEU A 107 -16.74 -13.45 -31.29
CA LEU A 107 -15.42 -13.61 -31.90
C LEU A 107 -14.64 -14.77 -31.21
N VAL A 108 -15.17 -15.99 -31.34
CA VAL A 108 -14.64 -17.18 -30.64
C VAL A 108 -13.20 -17.51 -31.08
N ASP A 109 -12.87 -17.33 -32.35
CA ASP A 109 -11.50 -17.59 -32.85
C ASP A 109 -10.49 -16.61 -32.23
N GLU A 110 -10.86 -15.34 -32.05
CA GLU A 110 -10.01 -14.35 -31.37
C GLU A 110 -9.91 -14.67 -29.87
N ALA A 111 -10.98 -15.14 -29.24
CA ALA A 111 -10.93 -15.63 -27.86
C ALA A 111 -9.95 -16.80 -27.68
N LYS A 112 -9.93 -17.77 -28.62
CA LYS A 112 -8.99 -18.89 -28.63
C LYS A 112 -7.55 -18.42 -28.80
N LYS A 113 -7.28 -17.52 -29.74
CA LYS A 113 -5.94 -16.93 -29.93
C LYS A 113 -5.46 -16.22 -28.69
N THR A 114 -6.33 -15.47 -28.05
CA THR A 114 -6.04 -14.75 -26.80
C THR A 114 -5.74 -15.71 -25.64
N ALA A 115 -6.53 -16.77 -25.49
CA ALA A 115 -6.29 -17.79 -24.48
C ALA A 115 -4.93 -18.48 -24.67
N LEU A 116 -4.57 -18.81 -25.92
CA LEU A 116 -3.26 -19.38 -26.28
C LEU A 116 -2.11 -18.39 -26.01
N LYS A 117 -2.31 -17.10 -26.31
CA LYS A 117 -1.35 -16.03 -26.03
C LYS A 117 -1.01 -15.96 -24.54
N TYR A 118 -2.01 -16.02 -23.65
CA TYR A 118 -1.78 -16.02 -22.19
C TYR A 118 -1.17 -17.33 -21.71
N ARG A 119 -1.63 -18.48 -22.20
CA ARG A 119 -0.99 -19.78 -21.89
C ARG A 119 0.48 -19.78 -22.26
N ASP A 120 0.84 -19.29 -23.43
CA ASP A 120 2.23 -19.27 -23.90
C ASP A 120 3.09 -18.27 -23.09
N CYS A 121 2.49 -17.18 -22.58
CA CYS A 121 3.16 -16.22 -21.70
C CYS A 121 3.46 -16.81 -20.31
N PHE A 122 2.46 -17.42 -19.66
CA PHE A 122 2.59 -17.90 -18.28
C PHE A 122 3.02 -19.36 -18.15
N GLY A 123 2.81 -20.17 -19.17
CA GLY A 123 3.10 -21.61 -19.20
C GLY A 123 1.81 -22.47 -19.15
N GLU A 124 1.90 -23.71 -19.64
CA GLU A 124 0.74 -24.59 -19.84
C GLU A 124 -0.13 -24.83 -18.59
N ASN A 125 0.48 -24.90 -17.41
CA ASN A 125 -0.23 -25.13 -16.15
C ASN A 125 -0.36 -23.86 -15.29
N ASN A 126 -0.09 -22.70 -15.84
CA ASN A 126 -0.06 -21.43 -15.13
C ASN A 126 -1.08 -20.41 -15.67
N PHE A 127 -1.92 -20.82 -16.62
CA PHE A 127 -3.04 -20.04 -17.11
C PHE A 127 -4.31 -20.89 -17.06
N PHE A 128 -5.38 -20.32 -16.46
CA PHE A 128 -6.68 -20.96 -16.25
C PHE A 128 -7.80 -20.12 -16.88
N LEU A 129 -8.72 -20.78 -17.57
CA LEU A 129 -9.99 -20.16 -17.96
C LEU A 129 -10.92 -20.13 -16.75
N GLU A 130 -11.44 -18.96 -16.45
CA GLU A 130 -12.19 -18.70 -15.22
C GLU A 130 -13.70 -18.76 -15.44
N LEU A 131 -14.39 -19.61 -14.69
CA LEU A 131 -15.84 -19.72 -14.69
C LEU A 131 -16.43 -18.96 -13.52
N GLN A 132 -17.45 -18.15 -13.75
CA GLN A 132 -18.21 -17.41 -12.74
C GLN A 132 -19.70 -17.57 -12.98
N ASP A 133 -20.50 -17.61 -11.91
CA ASP A 133 -21.97 -17.66 -12.01
C ASP A 133 -22.62 -16.83 -10.90
N HIS A 134 -23.10 -15.64 -11.25
CA HIS A 134 -23.88 -14.76 -10.38
C HIS A 134 -25.35 -14.70 -10.83
N GLY A 135 -25.78 -15.65 -11.68
CA GLY A 135 -27.12 -15.69 -12.25
C GLY A 135 -27.29 -14.83 -13.52
N LEU A 136 -26.21 -14.29 -14.10
CA LEU A 136 -26.25 -13.49 -15.32
C LEU A 136 -26.35 -14.36 -16.57
N PRO A 137 -27.27 -14.06 -17.53
CA PRO A 137 -27.38 -14.82 -18.78
C PRO A 137 -26.09 -14.84 -19.60
N GLU A 138 -25.35 -13.72 -19.61
CA GLU A 138 -24.07 -13.57 -20.31
C GLU A 138 -23.01 -14.53 -19.78
N GLN A 139 -22.98 -14.77 -18.46
CA GLN A 139 -22.05 -15.73 -17.85
C GLN A 139 -22.35 -17.17 -18.29
N LYS A 140 -23.62 -17.54 -18.41
CA LYS A 140 -24.01 -18.88 -18.89
C LYS A 140 -23.54 -19.14 -20.32
N MET A 141 -23.71 -18.15 -21.20
CA MET A 141 -23.25 -18.21 -22.59
C MET A 141 -21.71 -18.33 -22.63
N VAL A 142 -21.01 -17.46 -21.91
CA VAL A 142 -19.55 -17.45 -21.85
C VAL A 142 -19.01 -18.75 -21.28
N ASN A 143 -19.56 -19.25 -20.18
CA ASN A 143 -19.13 -20.50 -19.54
C ASN A 143 -19.26 -21.70 -20.50
N THR A 144 -20.34 -21.79 -21.28
CA THR A 144 -20.52 -22.85 -22.27
C THR A 144 -19.37 -22.85 -23.30
N THR A 145 -18.98 -21.70 -23.79
CA THR A 145 -17.87 -21.53 -24.74
C THR A 145 -16.52 -21.84 -24.07
N LEU A 146 -16.29 -21.37 -22.83
CA LEU A 146 -15.05 -21.64 -22.08
C LEU A 146 -14.86 -23.15 -21.80
N LEU A 147 -15.93 -23.88 -21.50
CA LEU A 147 -15.89 -25.35 -21.33
C LEU A 147 -15.44 -26.06 -22.61
N GLN A 148 -15.95 -25.60 -23.77
CA GLN A 148 -15.52 -26.12 -25.06
C GLN A 148 -14.06 -25.76 -25.37
N MET A 149 -13.68 -24.49 -25.19
CA MET A 149 -12.30 -24.01 -25.42
C MET A 149 -11.30 -24.74 -24.54
N SER A 150 -11.62 -24.99 -23.26
CA SER A 150 -10.77 -25.74 -22.34
C SER A 150 -10.40 -27.12 -22.88
N ARG A 151 -11.36 -27.85 -23.42
CA ARG A 151 -11.15 -29.19 -24.03
C ARG A 151 -10.34 -29.11 -25.31
N GLU A 152 -10.67 -28.16 -26.19
CA GLU A 152 -10.02 -28.00 -27.49
C GLU A 152 -8.56 -27.53 -27.38
N LEU A 153 -8.29 -26.62 -26.43
CA LEU A 153 -6.98 -25.98 -26.29
C LEU A 153 -6.13 -26.62 -25.17
N ASN A 154 -6.68 -27.57 -24.45
CA ASN A 154 -6.06 -28.17 -23.25
C ASN A 154 -5.62 -27.11 -22.22
N ILE A 155 -6.50 -26.13 -21.95
CA ILE A 155 -6.30 -25.10 -20.91
C ILE A 155 -7.20 -25.44 -19.74
N PRO A 156 -6.68 -25.58 -18.51
CA PRO A 156 -7.49 -25.92 -17.35
C PRO A 156 -8.48 -24.81 -16.97
N LEU A 157 -9.56 -25.20 -16.33
CA LEU A 157 -10.59 -24.32 -15.80
C LEU A 157 -10.42 -24.10 -14.30
N VAL A 158 -10.90 -22.97 -13.80
CA VAL A 158 -11.05 -22.72 -12.37
C VAL A 158 -12.37 -21.97 -12.13
N VAL A 159 -13.03 -22.22 -11.01
CA VAL A 159 -14.21 -21.46 -10.59
C VAL A 159 -13.82 -20.37 -9.61
N THR A 160 -14.43 -19.18 -9.73
CA THR A 160 -14.29 -18.09 -8.77
C THR A 160 -15.64 -17.41 -8.55
N ASN A 161 -15.76 -16.60 -7.52
CA ASN A 161 -16.98 -15.86 -7.22
C ASN A 161 -16.84 -14.34 -7.34
N ASP A 162 -15.75 -13.84 -7.85
CA ASP A 162 -15.53 -12.37 -8.04
C ASP A 162 -16.03 -11.57 -6.82
N VAL A 163 -15.51 -11.92 -5.64
CA VAL A 163 -16.00 -11.46 -4.34
C VAL A 163 -15.82 -9.94 -4.19
N HIS A 164 -16.91 -9.24 -3.90
CA HIS A 164 -16.92 -7.79 -3.68
C HIS A 164 -17.33 -7.40 -2.25
N TYR A 165 -17.88 -8.33 -1.48
CA TYR A 165 -18.23 -8.15 -0.07
C TYR A 165 -18.19 -9.49 0.67
N THR A 166 -18.09 -9.44 1.99
CA THR A 166 -17.83 -10.65 2.80
C THR A 166 -19.08 -11.52 3.00
N TYR A 167 -20.18 -10.92 3.44
CA TYR A 167 -21.40 -11.63 3.80
C TYR A 167 -22.53 -11.36 2.80
N ALA A 168 -23.46 -12.29 2.67
CA ALA A 168 -24.61 -12.16 1.77
C ALA A 168 -25.46 -10.91 2.04
N ASP A 169 -25.59 -10.50 3.30
CA ASP A 169 -26.32 -9.30 3.72
C ASP A 169 -25.54 -7.98 3.52
N ASP A 170 -24.28 -8.05 3.11
CA ASP A 170 -23.48 -6.87 2.73
C ASP A 170 -23.86 -6.30 1.35
N VAL A 171 -24.78 -6.88 0.65
CA VAL A 171 -25.20 -6.41 -0.68
C VAL A 171 -25.66 -4.95 -0.65
N LYS A 172 -26.43 -4.54 0.37
CA LYS A 172 -26.93 -3.15 0.50
C LYS A 172 -25.83 -2.17 0.92
N PRO A 173 -25.00 -2.44 1.96
CA PRO A 173 -23.82 -1.63 2.25
C PRO A 173 -22.87 -1.47 1.04
N HIS A 174 -22.63 -2.53 0.28
CA HIS A 174 -21.80 -2.46 -0.93
C HIS A 174 -22.42 -1.56 -2.01
N ASP A 175 -23.73 -1.65 -2.25
CA ASP A 175 -24.44 -0.79 -3.21
C ASP A 175 -24.37 0.70 -2.79
N ILE A 176 -24.47 0.99 -1.49
CA ILE A 176 -24.25 2.33 -0.93
C ILE A 176 -22.80 2.79 -1.16
N LEU A 177 -21.82 1.93 -0.95
CA LEU A 177 -20.40 2.24 -1.18
C LEU A 177 -20.13 2.61 -2.65
N LEU A 178 -20.72 1.89 -3.61
CA LEU A 178 -20.65 2.24 -5.02
C LEU A 178 -21.25 3.61 -5.33
N CYS A 179 -22.38 3.94 -4.70
CA CYS A 179 -23.00 5.27 -4.82
C CYS A 179 -22.11 6.38 -4.21
N ILE A 180 -21.45 6.12 -3.08
CA ILE A 180 -20.49 7.08 -2.49
C ILE A 180 -19.34 7.33 -3.47
N GLN A 181 -18.77 6.27 -4.04
CA GLN A 181 -17.64 6.32 -4.98
C GLN A 181 -17.97 7.07 -6.27
N THR A 182 -19.17 6.87 -6.80
CA THR A 182 -19.60 7.43 -8.08
C THR A 182 -20.39 8.74 -7.98
N GLY A 183 -20.61 9.24 -6.75
CA GLY A 183 -21.40 10.45 -6.50
C GLY A 183 -22.90 10.30 -6.76
N LYS A 184 -23.41 9.08 -6.86
CA LYS A 184 -24.81 8.74 -7.13
C LYS A 184 -25.63 8.52 -5.86
N LYS A 185 -26.95 8.37 -6.02
CA LYS A 185 -27.92 7.98 -4.99
C LYS A 185 -28.51 6.61 -5.30
N LEU A 186 -29.07 5.93 -4.30
CA LEU A 186 -29.73 4.64 -4.50
C LEU A 186 -30.92 4.72 -5.48
N ALA A 187 -31.61 5.86 -5.50
CA ALA A 187 -32.76 6.11 -6.38
C ALA A 187 -32.40 6.38 -7.84
N ASP A 188 -31.11 6.67 -8.14
CA ASP A 188 -30.69 6.95 -9.51
C ASP A 188 -30.78 5.67 -10.35
N GLU A 189 -31.40 5.76 -11.52
CA GLU A 189 -31.52 4.62 -12.47
C GLU A 189 -30.20 4.36 -13.20
N ASP A 190 -29.52 5.43 -13.65
CA ASP A 190 -28.24 5.37 -14.35
C ASP A 190 -27.08 5.38 -13.35
N ARG A 191 -26.76 4.22 -12.81
CA ARG A 191 -25.64 4.02 -11.89
C ARG A 191 -25.06 2.61 -11.94
N MET A 192 -23.82 2.46 -11.50
CA MET A 192 -23.15 1.17 -11.36
C MET A 192 -23.85 0.33 -10.30
N ARG A 193 -24.14 -0.93 -10.63
CA ARG A 193 -24.77 -1.92 -9.74
C ARG A 193 -24.17 -3.29 -9.94
N TYR A 194 -24.10 -4.07 -8.86
CA TYR A 194 -23.85 -5.51 -8.89
C TYR A 194 -25.16 -6.24 -8.64
N VAL A 195 -25.75 -6.76 -9.73
CA VAL A 195 -27.10 -7.34 -9.68
C VAL A 195 -27.07 -8.74 -9.09
N GLY A 196 -28.10 -9.11 -8.32
CA GLY A 196 -28.35 -10.48 -7.85
C GLY A 196 -27.84 -10.81 -6.47
N GLY A 197 -27.00 -9.98 -5.84
CA GLY A 197 -26.54 -10.16 -4.46
C GLY A 197 -25.66 -11.40 -4.22
N GLN A 198 -24.96 -11.90 -5.24
CA GLN A 198 -24.23 -13.16 -5.21
C GLN A 198 -22.70 -13.02 -5.09
N TYR A 199 -22.17 -11.82 -4.88
CA TYR A 199 -20.73 -11.52 -4.89
C TYR A 199 -20.08 -11.60 -3.50
N TYR A 200 -20.61 -12.47 -2.61
CA TYR A 200 -20.08 -12.69 -1.27
C TYR A 200 -19.14 -13.92 -1.20
N VAL A 201 -18.43 -14.06 -0.09
CA VAL A 201 -17.57 -15.22 0.16
C VAL A 201 -18.45 -16.46 0.36
N LYS A 202 -18.45 -17.35 -0.61
CA LYS A 202 -19.24 -18.60 -0.60
C LYS A 202 -18.45 -19.78 -0.01
N SER A 203 -19.14 -20.70 0.60
CA SER A 203 -18.57 -21.98 1.01
C SER A 203 -18.26 -22.88 -0.19
N GLU A 204 -17.45 -23.92 0.06
CA GLU A 204 -17.15 -24.93 -0.96
C GLU A 204 -18.43 -25.61 -1.47
N GLU A 205 -19.38 -25.91 -0.59
CA GLU A 205 -20.66 -26.53 -0.94
C GLU A 205 -21.51 -25.63 -1.83
N GLU A 206 -21.56 -24.33 -1.55
CA GLU A 206 -22.25 -23.35 -2.38
C GLU A 206 -21.63 -23.29 -3.77
N MET A 207 -20.28 -23.23 -3.86
CA MET A 207 -19.58 -23.21 -5.14
C MET A 207 -19.77 -24.51 -5.93
N LYS A 208 -19.73 -25.68 -5.29
CA LYS A 208 -20.04 -26.98 -5.91
C LYS A 208 -21.47 -27.01 -6.45
N GLY A 209 -22.41 -26.43 -5.73
CA GLY A 209 -23.80 -26.32 -6.15
C GLY A 209 -24.00 -25.46 -7.39
N LEU A 210 -23.18 -24.42 -7.58
CA LEU A 210 -23.22 -23.55 -8.77
C LEU A 210 -22.60 -24.22 -10.02
N PHE A 211 -21.57 -25.06 -9.84
CA PHE A 211 -20.82 -25.69 -10.93
C PHE A 211 -20.82 -27.22 -10.89
N PRO A 212 -22.02 -27.88 -10.82
CA PRO A 212 -22.10 -29.36 -10.75
C PRO A 212 -21.56 -30.04 -12.02
N TYR A 213 -21.46 -29.29 -13.12
CA TYR A 213 -20.97 -29.75 -14.42
C TYR A 213 -19.45 -29.52 -14.64
N ALA A 214 -18.77 -28.88 -13.70
CA ALA A 214 -17.36 -28.49 -13.81
C ALA A 214 -16.58 -28.83 -12.53
N TRP A 215 -16.69 -30.07 -12.07
CA TRP A 215 -16.07 -30.55 -10.83
C TRP A 215 -14.56 -30.30 -10.77
N GLU A 216 -13.86 -30.57 -11.86
CA GLU A 216 -12.41 -30.34 -11.92
C GLU A 216 -12.04 -28.85 -11.76
N ALA A 217 -12.85 -27.94 -12.27
CA ALA A 217 -12.65 -26.50 -12.09
C ALA A 217 -12.82 -26.08 -10.61
N VAL A 218 -13.68 -26.76 -9.85
CA VAL A 218 -13.81 -26.56 -8.39
C VAL A 218 -12.57 -27.10 -7.67
N GLU A 219 -12.12 -28.29 -8.00
CA GLU A 219 -10.91 -28.89 -7.41
C GLU A 219 -9.65 -28.06 -7.70
N ASN A 220 -9.57 -27.41 -8.87
CA ASN A 220 -8.44 -26.58 -9.27
C ASN A 220 -8.27 -25.38 -8.34
N THR A 221 -9.28 -24.91 -7.62
CA THR A 221 -9.12 -23.87 -6.58
C THR A 221 -8.16 -24.31 -5.49
N GLN A 222 -8.31 -25.56 -5.00
CA GLN A 222 -7.41 -26.11 -4.00
C GLN A 222 -6.02 -26.42 -4.58
N ARG A 223 -5.94 -26.96 -5.80
CA ARG A 223 -4.66 -27.23 -6.47
C ARG A 223 -3.84 -25.97 -6.69
N ILE A 224 -4.47 -24.86 -7.03
CA ILE A 224 -3.82 -23.54 -7.14
C ILE A 224 -3.37 -23.07 -5.74
N ALA A 225 -4.24 -23.18 -4.73
CA ALA A 225 -3.91 -22.78 -3.36
C ALA A 225 -2.70 -23.55 -2.82
N ASP A 226 -2.62 -24.85 -3.08
CA ASP A 226 -1.52 -25.73 -2.68
C ASP A 226 -0.18 -25.39 -3.35
N ARG A 227 -0.21 -24.64 -4.44
CA ARG A 227 0.99 -24.16 -5.16
C ARG A 227 1.46 -22.80 -4.68
N CYS A 228 0.59 -22.00 -4.09
CA CYS A 228 0.88 -20.60 -3.74
C CYS A 228 1.48 -20.51 -2.33
N HIS A 229 2.79 -20.24 -2.26
CA HIS A 229 3.53 -20.07 -1.02
C HIS A 229 4.44 -18.84 -1.12
N VAL A 230 4.03 -17.76 -0.47
CA VAL A 230 4.81 -16.53 -0.35
C VAL A 230 5.13 -16.30 1.12
N GLU A 231 6.41 -16.11 1.43
CA GLU A 231 6.86 -15.76 2.77
C GLU A 231 7.40 -14.33 2.76
N LEU A 232 6.70 -13.45 3.49
CA LEU A 232 7.10 -12.05 3.64
C LEU A 232 7.98 -11.90 4.88
N GLU A 233 9.07 -11.16 4.72
CA GLU A 233 10.05 -10.93 5.76
C GLU A 233 9.79 -9.58 6.44
N PHE A 234 9.62 -9.60 7.76
CA PHE A 234 9.37 -8.43 8.59
C PHE A 234 10.52 -8.17 9.56
N GLY A 235 10.74 -6.90 9.92
CA GLY A 235 11.73 -6.50 10.93
C GLY A 235 13.19 -6.64 10.50
N VAL A 236 13.46 -6.99 9.24
CA VAL A 236 14.82 -7.04 8.69
C VAL A 236 15.13 -5.72 8.01
N THR A 237 16.10 -5.00 8.56
CA THR A 237 16.51 -3.67 8.06
C THR A 237 17.13 -3.74 6.68
N LYS A 238 16.61 -2.95 5.73
CA LYS A 238 17.02 -2.89 4.32
C LYS A 238 17.51 -1.47 3.98
N LEU A 239 18.62 -1.07 4.59
CA LEU A 239 19.18 0.26 4.37
C LEU A 239 19.88 0.37 3.00
N PRO A 240 19.79 1.53 2.33
CA PRO A 240 20.68 1.86 1.24
C PRO A 240 22.12 2.02 1.75
N HIS A 241 23.09 1.74 0.90
CA HIS A 241 24.49 1.95 1.20
C HIS A 241 24.89 3.38 0.88
N PHE A 242 25.60 4.04 1.82
CA PHE A 242 26.11 5.38 1.62
C PHE A 242 27.48 5.34 0.92
N GLU A 243 27.60 6.05 -0.19
CA GLU A 243 28.87 6.17 -0.90
C GLU A 243 29.81 7.15 -0.17
N VAL A 244 30.91 6.64 0.35
CA VAL A 244 31.91 7.43 1.07
C VAL A 244 33.03 7.89 0.15
N PRO A 245 33.77 8.97 0.52
CA PRO A 245 34.95 9.42 -0.24
C PRO A 245 36.04 8.34 -0.33
N GLN A 246 36.85 8.39 -1.38
CA GLN A 246 37.94 7.45 -1.59
C GLN A 246 38.90 7.42 -0.38
N GLY A 247 39.25 6.23 0.05
CA GLY A 247 40.13 6.00 1.20
C GLY A 247 39.41 5.75 2.53
N TYR A 248 38.08 5.79 2.52
CA TYR A 248 37.25 5.47 3.70
C TYR A 248 36.28 4.32 3.41
N ASP A 249 35.92 3.60 4.46
CA ASP A 249 34.69 2.84 4.55
C ASP A 249 33.63 3.63 5.36
N PRO A 250 32.36 3.23 5.34
CA PRO A 250 31.32 3.96 6.06
C PRO A 250 31.61 4.16 7.56
N TRP A 251 32.18 3.16 8.22
CA TRP A 251 32.50 3.23 9.62
C TRP A 251 33.61 4.25 9.92
N THR A 252 34.72 4.18 9.21
CA THR A 252 35.84 5.10 9.41
C THR A 252 35.46 6.52 9.02
N TYR A 253 34.62 6.69 8.02
CA TYR A 253 34.12 8.01 7.62
C TYR A 253 33.17 8.62 8.69
N LEU A 254 32.23 7.84 9.21
CA LEU A 254 31.36 8.28 10.31
C LEU A 254 32.17 8.70 11.53
N ASN A 255 33.16 7.89 11.94
CA ASN A 255 34.05 8.24 13.05
C ASN A 255 34.76 9.56 12.82
N LYS A 256 35.37 9.73 11.63
CA LYS A 256 36.06 10.98 11.27
C LYS A 256 35.12 12.18 11.43
N LEU A 257 33.92 12.13 10.86
CA LEU A 257 32.96 13.23 10.94
C LEU A 257 32.55 13.53 12.39
N CYS A 258 32.36 12.48 13.22
CA CYS A 258 31.96 12.62 14.62
C CYS A 258 33.08 13.22 15.47
N TYR A 259 34.33 12.78 15.29
CA TYR A 259 35.47 13.35 16.04
C TYR A 259 35.79 14.79 15.63
N ASP A 260 35.73 15.08 14.33
CA ASP A 260 35.88 16.47 13.84
C ASP A 260 34.78 17.38 14.45
N GLY A 261 33.53 16.89 14.44
CA GLY A 261 32.39 17.61 15.00
C GLY A 261 32.47 17.75 16.52
N LEU A 262 32.91 16.73 17.24
CA LEU A 262 33.11 16.80 18.69
C LEU A 262 34.10 17.89 19.08
N LYS A 263 35.24 17.93 18.37
CA LYS A 263 36.27 18.97 18.57
C LYS A 263 35.72 20.37 18.25
N GLU A 264 34.93 20.51 17.18
CA GLU A 264 34.32 21.79 16.84
C GLU A 264 33.29 22.25 17.87
N ARG A 265 32.50 21.31 18.46
CA ARG A 265 31.44 21.61 19.43
C ARG A 265 31.97 21.93 20.84
N TYR A 266 32.97 21.20 21.29
CA TYR A 266 33.43 21.24 22.68
C TYR A 266 34.87 21.71 22.85
N GLY A 267 35.70 21.66 21.84
CA GLY A 267 37.11 22.05 21.87
C GLY A 267 38.03 20.99 22.45
N ASP A 268 37.67 20.35 23.57
CA ASP A 268 38.43 19.30 24.24
C ASP A 268 37.60 18.00 24.32
N GLU A 269 38.06 16.96 23.65
CA GLU A 269 37.40 15.64 23.61
C GLU A 269 37.51 14.87 24.95
N ASN A 270 38.49 15.22 25.80
CA ASN A 270 38.71 14.61 27.08
C ASN A 270 38.01 15.34 28.25
N ALA A 271 37.25 16.41 27.92
CA ALA A 271 36.45 17.09 28.93
C ALA A 271 35.39 16.17 29.54
N PRO A 272 34.95 16.38 30.78
CA PRO A 272 33.91 15.56 31.41
C PRO A 272 32.57 15.63 30.64
N ALA A 273 31.93 14.50 30.46
CA ALA A 273 30.58 14.40 29.92
C ALA A 273 29.53 14.55 31.03
N GLY A 274 29.37 15.76 31.54
CA GLY A 274 28.47 16.06 32.66
C GLY A 274 28.91 15.35 33.97
N ASP A 275 27.93 14.91 34.75
CA ASP A 275 28.16 14.25 36.05
C ASP A 275 28.32 12.71 35.93
N SER A 276 28.42 12.18 34.69
CA SER A 276 28.46 10.74 34.43
C SER A 276 29.77 10.04 34.83
N GLY A 277 30.84 10.81 35.11
CA GLY A 277 32.19 10.30 35.33
C GLY A 277 32.92 9.84 34.07
N GLN A 278 32.31 9.98 32.91
CA GLN A 278 32.88 9.68 31.59
C GLN A 278 33.42 10.95 30.92
N THR A 279 34.38 10.79 30.01
CA THR A 279 34.77 11.88 29.07
C THR A 279 33.82 11.96 27.88
N LEU A 280 33.86 13.10 27.19
CA LEU A 280 33.09 13.28 25.94
C LEU A 280 33.46 12.23 24.90
N LYS A 281 34.74 11.89 24.80
CA LYS A 281 35.25 10.83 23.94
C LYS A 281 34.66 9.46 24.28
N GLU A 282 34.66 9.08 25.55
CA GLU A 282 34.09 7.81 25.99
C GLU A 282 32.60 7.71 25.71
N ARG A 283 31.86 8.81 25.89
CA ARG A 283 30.45 8.87 25.54
C ARG A 283 30.23 8.75 24.01
N LEU A 284 31.04 9.44 23.19
CA LEU A 284 30.98 9.34 21.74
C LEU A 284 31.30 7.91 21.28
N ASP A 285 32.36 7.31 21.78
CA ASP A 285 32.77 5.94 21.42
C ASP A 285 31.70 4.92 21.80
N TYR A 286 31.06 5.07 22.95
CA TYR A 286 29.94 4.25 23.36
C TYR A 286 28.78 4.31 22.38
N GLU A 287 28.30 5.52 22.03
CA GLU A 287 27.21 5.70 21.11
C GLU A 287 27.55 5.18 19.69
N LEU A 288 28.76 5.46 19.19
CA LEU A 288 29.23 4.95 17.90
C LEU A 288 29.24 3.43 17.84
N ASN A 289 29.71 2.76 18.92
CA ASN A 289 29.69 1.32 18.97
C ASN A 289 28.27 0.72 19.00
N VAL A 290 27.34 1.35 19.69
CA VAL A 290 25.91 0.96 19.65
C VAL A 290 25.36 1.11 18.24
N ILE A 291 25.58 2.25 17.57
CA ILE A 291 25.14 2.52 16.20
C ILE A 291 25.70 1.46 15.23
N LYS A 292 26.99 1.11 15.38
CA LYS A 292 27.64 0.07 14.56
C LYS A 292 27.04 -1.31 14.80
N SER A 293 26.88 -1.69 16.06
CA SER A 293 26.35 -3.01 16.44
C SER A 293 24.91 -3.22 15.98
N MET A 294 24.12 -2.14 15.91
CA MET A 294 22.75 -2.16 15.41
C MET A 294 22.65 -2.02 13.88
N GLY A 295 23.78 -1.81 13.16
CA GLY A 295 23.80 -1.71 11.69
C GLY A 295 23.35 -0.37 11.13
N TYR A 296 23.37 0.74 11.91
CA TYR A 296 22.82 2.04 11.49
C TYR A 296 23.88 3.06 11.02
N VAL A 297 25.09 2.62 10.68
CA VAL A 297 26.17 3.50 10.21
C VAL A 297 25.73 4.26 8.95
N ASP A 298 25.23 3.54 7.93
CA ASP A 298 24.75 4.16 6.70
C ASP A 298 23.56 5.12 6.95
N TYR A 299 22.68 4.76 7.89
CA TYR A 299 21.55 5.63 8.27
C TYR A 299 22.02 7.01 8.74
N PHE A 300 22.99 7.06 9.68
CA PHE A 300 23.52 8.32 10.18
C PHE A 300 24.25 9.13 9.11
N LEU A 301 24.96 8.45 8.20
CA LEU A 301 25.62 9.10 7.07
C LEU A 301 24.61 9.72 6.08
N ILE A 302 23.53 9.02 5.79
CA ILE A 302 22.46 9.51 4.91
C ILE A 302 21.78 10.73 5.53
N VAL A 303 21.45 10.68 6.83
CA VAL A 303 20.82 11.81 7.53
C VAL A 303 21.77 13.00 7.60
N TRP A 304 23.03 12.77 7.94
CA TRP A 304 24.07 13.81 7.93
C TRP A 304 24.19 14.48 6.56
N ASP A 305 24.18 13.71 5.48
CA ASP A 305 24.39 14.18 4.12
C ASP A 305 23.34 15.19 3.68
N PHE A 306 22.06 14.87 3.79
CA PHE A 306 21.03 15.80 3.33
C PHE A 306 20.85 17.01 4.27
N ILE A 307 21.13 16.87 5.57
CA ILE A 307 21.17 18.02 6.49
C ILE A 307 22.36 18.93 6.15
N ASN A 308 23.52 18.37 5.87
CA ASN A 308 24.70 19.10 5.45
C ASN A 308 24.45 19.85 4.13
N TYR A 309 23.80 19.18 3.15
CA TYR A 309 23.37 19.83 1.91
C TYR A 309 22.45 21.03 2.19
N ALA A 310 21.45 20.86 3.04
CA ALA A 310 20.54 21.95 3.39
C ALA A 310 21.29 23.14 3.99
N LYS A 311 22.20 22.89 4.94
CA LYS A 311 22.98 23.94 5.59
C LYS A 311 23.95 24.64 4.64
N GLN A 312 24.61 23.91 3.74
CA GLN A 312 25.50 24.48 2.73
C GLN A 312 24.77 25.35 1.70
N ASN A 313 23.47 25.10 1.49
CA ASN A 313 22.62 25.88 0.59
C ASN A 313 21.75 26.90 1.33
N GLU A 314 22.07 27.19 2.61
CA GLU A 314 21.36 28.18 3.43
C GLU A 314 19.86 27.84 3.60
N ILE A 315 19.50 26.55 3.54
CA ILE A 315 18.16 26.08 3.85
C ILE A 315 18.07 25.88 5.37
N MET A 316 17.16 26.59 6.01
CA MET A 316 16.99 26.51 7.46
C MET A 316 16.60 25.10 7.90
N VAL A 317 17.31 24.59 8.90
CA VAL A 317 17.07 23.31 9.56
C VAL A 317 16.82 23.58 11.04
N GLY A 318 15.78 22.97 11.60
CA GLY A 318 15.45 23.08 13.01
C GLY A 318 16.53 22.50 13.93
N PRO A 319 16.53 22.86 15.22
CA PRO A 319 17.57 22.44 16.17
C PRO A 319 17.53 20.95 16.51
N GLY A 320 16.51 20.23 16.03
CA GLY A 320 16.22 18.85 16.39
C GLY A 320 15.15 18.76 17.48
N ARG A 321 14.48 17.64 17.52
CA ARG A 321 13.42 17.32 18.49
C ARG A 321 13.36 15.80 18.74
N GLY A 322 12.50 15.39 19.67
CA GLY A 322 12.32 13.98 20.00
C GLY A 322 13.55 13.37 20.71
N SER A 323 13.69 12.07 20.58
CA SER A 323 14.73 11.29 21.26
C SER A 323 16.13 11.47 20.67
N ALA A 324 16.24 11.83 19.39
CA ALA A 324 17.52 12.04 18.70
C ALA A 324 18.39 13.14 19.34
N ALA A 325 17.77 14.11 20.03
CA ALA A 325 18.47 15.13 20.80
C ALA A 325 19.33 14.56 21.95
N GLY A 326 19.09 13.32 22.38
CA GLY A 326 19.87 12.62 23.41
C GLY A 326 21.20 12.04 22.92
N SER A 327 21.51 12.14 21.63
CA SER A 327 22.71 11.57 21.02
C SER A 327 23.81 12.62 20.83
N ILE A 328 25.01 12.35 21.38
CA ILE A 328 26.20 13.17 21.12
C ILE A 328 26.70 12.99 19.69
N VAL A 329 26.47 11.83 19.07
CA VAL A 329 26.75 11.59 17.64
C VAL A 329 25.91 12.53 16.78
N SER A 330 24.59 12.61 17.04
CA SER A 330 23.71 13.53 16.31
C SER A 330 24.12 14.99 16.49
N TYR A 331 24.58 15.37 17.68
CA TYR A 331 25.07 16.71 17.98
C TYR A 331 26.42 17.00 17.29
N ALA A 332 27.37 16.07 17.32
CA ALA A 332 28.65 16.20 16.63
C ALA A 332 28.48 16.30 15.11
N LEU A 333 27.60 15.49 14.53
CA LEU A 333 27.26 15.52 13.09
C LEU A 333 26.44 16.76 12.70
N LYS A 334 26.08 17.63 13.64
CA LYS A 334 25.21 18.79 13.40
C LYS A 334 23.81 18.43 12.88
N ILE A 335 23.38 17.18 13.08
CA ILE A 335 22.00 16.73 12.85
C ILE A 335 21.08 17.47 13.83
N THR A 336 21.50 17.56 15.10
CA THR A 336 20.81 18.34 16.13
C THR A 336 21.72 19.48 16.62
N ASN A 337 21.11 20.55 17.16
CA ASN A 337 21.78 21.67 17.80
C ASN A 337 21.46 21.76 19.30
N ILE A 338 20.94 20.68 19.88
CA ILE A 338 20.67 20.54 21.31
C ILE A 338 21.83 19.73 21.91
N ASP A 339 22.53 20.31 22.85
CA ASP A 339 23.66 19.67 23.54
C ASP A 339 23.15 18.63 24.56
N PRO A 340 23.31 17.31 24.28
CA PRO A 340 22.79 16.27 25.17
C PRO A 340 23.50 16.24 26.52
N ILE A 341 24.73 16.72 26.61
CA ILE A 341 25.50 16.76 27.84
C ILE A 341 25.02 17.90 28.74
N LYS A 342 24.88 19.08 28.18
CA LYS A 342 24.38 20.27 28.90
C LYS A 342 23.00 20.05 29.53
N TYR A 343 22.13 19.33 28.82
CA TYR A 343 20.75 19.07 29.27
C TYR A 343 20.56 17.70 29.89
N ASN A 344 21.64 16.96 30.12
CA ASN A 344 21.63 15.62 30.74
C ASN A 344 20.65 14.65 30.08
N LEU A 345 20.67 14.59 28.73
CA LEU A 345 19.79 13.75 27.94
C LEU A 345 20.37 12.35 27.76
N LEU A 346 19.49 11.34 27.77
CA LEU A 346 19.86 9.93 27.71
C LEU A 346 19.81 9.40 26.26
N PHE A 347 20.93 8.82 25.82
CA PHE A 347 21.04 8.18 24.51
C PHE A 347 20.16 6.94 24.39
N GLU A 348 19.98 6.19 25.47
CA GLU A 348 19.21 4.94 25.53
C GLU A 348 17.70 5.16 25.27
N ARG A 349 17.23 6.40 25.37
CA ARG A 349 15.88 6.78 24.95
C ARG A 349 15.74 6.89 23.42
N PHE A 350 16.85 7.09 22.73
CA PHE A 350 16.92 7.20 21.27
C PHE A 350 17.26 5.84 20.64
N LEU A 351 18.36 5.21 21.06
CA LEU A 351 18.77 3.88 20.61
C LEU A 351 19.05 2.99 21.81
N ASN A 352 18.42 1.81 21.82
CA ASN A 352 18.61 0.79 22.82
C ASN A 352 18.81 -0.56 22.13
N PRO A 353 19.97 -1.24 22.30
CA PRO A 353 20.23 -2.55 21.71
C PRO A 353 19.22 -3.64 22.10
N GLU A 354 18.56 -3.49 23.26
CA GLU A 354 17.53 -4.42 23.73
C GLU A 354 16.18 -4.23 23.00
N ARG A 355 16.00 -3.09 22.35
CA ARG A 355 14.80 -2.76 21.59
C ARG A 355 15.15 -2.59 20.10
N ILE A 356 14.92 -3.63 19.32
CA ILE A 356 15.17 -3.62 17.87
C ILE A 356 14.09 -2.73 17.21
N SER A 357 14.38 -1.45 17.06
CA SER A 357 13.60 -0.51 16.24
C SER A 357 14.56 0.39 15.47
N MET A 358 14.19 0.73 14.23
CA MET A 358 14.97 1.72 13.48
C MET A 358 14.97 3.06 14.21
N PRO A 359 16.10 3.79 14.18
CA PRO A 359 16.13 5.15 14.71
C PRO A 359 15.17 6.03 13.91
N ASP A 360 14.50 6.93 14.61
CA ASP A 360 13.60 7.90 14.02
C ASP A 360 14.10 9.31 14.33
N ILE A 361 14.72 9.95 13.34
CA ILE A 361 15.24 11.31 13.43
C ILE A 361 14.28 12.24 12.70
N ASP A 362 13.44 12.93 13.45
CA ASP A 362 12.54 13.95 12.93
C ASP A 362 13.33 15.23 12.58
N ILE A 363 13.25 15.65 11.32
CA ILE A 363 13.98 16.81 10.83
C ILE A 363 13.00 17.85 10.31
N ASP A 364 13.14 19.06 10.87
CA ASP A 364 12.34 20.20 10.50
C ASP A 364 13.11 21.08 9.51
N PHE A 365 12.59 21.21 8.29
CA PHE A 365 13.15 22.09 7.25
C PHE A 365 12.29 23.33 7.05
N CYS A 366 12.88 24.38 6.48
CA CYS A 366 12.14 25.52 5.96
C CYS A 366 11.01 25.04 5.04
N TYR A 367 9.77 25.40 5.35
CA TYR A 367 8.59 25.00 4.59
C TYR A 367 8.69 25.34 3.09
N GLU A 368 9.21 26.53 2.76
CA GLU A 368 9.29 27.01 1.38
C GLU A 368 10.34 26.26 0.55
N ARG A 369 11.44 25.82 1.19
CA ARG A 369 12.60 25.24 0.49
C ARG A 369 12.82 23.74 0.75
N ARG A 370 11.93 23.11 1.52
CA ARG A 370 11.98 21.65 1.80
C ARG A 370 12.10 20.81 0.53
N GLN A 371 11.37 21.18 -0.53
CA GLN A 371 11.36 20.45 -1.78
C GLN A 371 12.75 20.36 -2.41
N GLU A 372 13.59 21.37 -2.27
CA GLU A 372 14.98 21.36 -2.78
C GLU A 372 15.82 20.25 -2.14
N VAL A 373 15.57 19.95 -0.85
CA VAL A 373 16.25 18.84 -0.13
C VAL A 373 15.76 17.49 -0.64
N ILE A 374 14.46 17.33 -0.86
CA ILE A 374 13.87 16.10 -1.43
C ILE A 374 14.43 15.86 -2.84
N ASP A 375 14.51 16.91 -3.65
CA ASP A 375 15.07 16.84 -5.01
C ASP A 375 16.57 16.49 -5.00
N TYR A 376 17.32 16.98 -4.02
CA TYR A 376 18.71 16.59 -3.81
C TYR A 376 18.82 15.10 -3.49
N VAL A 377 18.02 14.60 -2.56
CA VAL A 377 18.00 13.17 -2.17
C VAL A 377 17.66 12.32 -3.39
N SER A 378 16.65 12.70 -4.17
CA SER A 378 16.26 11.99 -5.39
C SER A 378 17.39 11.96 -6.43
N ARG A 379 18.11 13.07 -6.62
CA ARG A 379 19.26 13.10 -7.55
C ARG A 379 20.44 12.27 -7.07
N LYS A 380 20.71 12.29 -5.75
CA LYS A 380 21.87 11.62 -5.17
C LYS A 380 21.71 10.12 -5.08
N TYR A 381 20.54 9.66 -4.60
CA TYR A 381 20.29 8.23 -4.36
C TYR A 381 19.63 7.51 -5.54
N GLY A 382 19.17 8.24 -6.55
CA GLY A 382 18.46 7.75 -7.73
C GLY A 382 16.95 8.00 -7.63
N ALA A 383 16.38 8.60 -8.67
CA ALA A 383 14.94 8.92 -8.71
C ALA A 383 14.05 7.67 -8.62
N GLU A 384 14.56 6.53 -9.10
CA GLU A 384 13.88 5.23 -9.02
C GLU A 384 13.92 4.61 -7.61
N LYS A 385 14.75 5.12 -6.71
CA LYS A 385 14.94 4.62 -5.34
C LYS A 385 14.30 5.51 -4.27
N VAL A 386 13.87 6.70 -4.64
CA VAL A 386 13.32 7.69 -3.71
C VAL A 386 11.86 7.95 -4.04
N VAL A 387 10.96 7.52 -3.16
CA VAL A 387 9.52 7.55 -3.41
C VAL A 387 8.78 8.10 -2.20
N GLN A 388 7.73 8.87 -2.45
CA GLN A 388 6.86 9.40 -1.42
C GLN A 388 5.92 8.32 -0.87
N ILE A 389 5.51 8.46 0.39
CA ILE A 389 4.66 7.48 1.07
C ILE A 389 3.19 7.86 0.87
N VAL A 390 2.34 6.85 0.64
CA VAL A 390 0.89 7.02 0.56
C VAL A 390 0.28 7.15 1.96
N THR A 391 -0.82 7.91 2.05
CA THR A 391 -1.75 7.89 3.17
C THR A 391 -3.15 7.56 2.69
N PHE A 392 -3.94 6.90 3.55
CA PHE A 392 -5.34 6.60 3.25
C PHE A 392 -6.27 7.47 4.10
N GLY A 393 -7.14 8.20 3.43
CA GLY A 393 -8.32 8.77 4.08
C GLY A 393 -9.37 7.68 4.26
N THR A 394 -9.98 7.60 5.44
CA THR A 394 -11.03 6.62 5.76
C THR A 394 -12.39 7.28 5.91
N LEU A 395 -13.44 6.47 5.80
CA LEU A 395 -14.82 6.86 6.13
C LEU A 395 -14.95 6.95 7.66
N ALA A 396 -14.59 8.11 8.22
CA ALA A 396 -14.72 8.36 9.67
C ALA A 396 -16.19 8.59 10.07
N ALA A 397 -16.50 8.36 11.35
CA ALA A 397 -17.88 8.35 11.90
C ALA A 397 -18.79 9.49 11.42
N LYS A 398 -18.35 10.75 11.53
CA LYS A 398 -19.16 11.91 11.08
C LYS A 398 -19.29 11.96 9.55
N GLY A 399 -18.20 11.63 8.84
CA GLY A 399 -18.17 11.66 7.39
C GLY A 399 -19.06 10.59 6.79
N VAL A 400 -18.96 9.36 7.27
CA VAL A 400 -19.74 8.24 6.74
C VAL A 400 -21.25 8.41 6.93
N ILE A 401 -21.70 8.98 8.06
CA ILE A 401 -23.13 9.30 8.27
C ILE A 401 -23.63 10.28 7.21
N ARG A 402 -22.86 11.33 6.91
CA ARG A 402 -23.22 12.30 5.85
C ARG A 402 -23.23 11.67 4.47
N ASP A 403 -22.24 10.86 4.15
CA ASP A 403 -22.14 10.17 2.87
C ASP A 403 -23.30 9.18 2.65
N VAL A 404 -23.59 8.34 3.64
CA VAL A 404 -24.71 7.38 3.60
C VAL A 404 -26.06 8.10 3.54
N GLY A 405 -26.24 9.14 4.35
CA GLY A 405 -27.46 9.95 4.33
C GLY A 405 -27.72 10.58 2.96
N ARG A 406 -26.69 11.10 2.29
CA ARG A 406 -26.77 11.62 0.92
C ARG A 406 -27.18 10.53 -0.08
N VAL A 407 -26.60 9.35 0.03
CA VAL A 407 -26.89 8.22 -0.86
C VAL A 407 -28.33 7.72 -0.67
N MET A 408 -28.82 7.72 0.58
CA MET A 408 -30.22 7.37 0.91
C MET A 408 -31.23 8.48 0.59
N ASP A 409 -30.79 9.60 0.03
CA ASP A 409 -31.58 10.78 -0.32
C ASP A 409 -32.27 11.45 0.88
N LEU A 410 -31.62 11.40 2.05
CA LEU A 410 -32.12 12.08 3.25
C LEU A 410 -31.75 13.57 3.24
N PRO A 411 -32.61 14.45 3.85
CA PRO A 411 -32.33 15.87 3.90
C PRO A 411 -31.00 16.16 4.60
N TYR A 412 -30.13 16.98 3.98
CA TYR A 412 -28.80 17.29 4.49
C TYR A 412 -28.83 17.83 5.94
N ALA A 413 -29.71 18.78 6.23
CA ALA A 413 -29.80 19.37 7.57
C ALA A 413 -30.13 18.34 8.66
N TYR A 414 -31.00 17.39 8.34
CA TYR A 414 -31.35 16.29 9.24
C TYR A 414 -30.14 15.38 9.49
N VAL A 415 -29.49 14.92 8.45
CA VAL A 415 -28.31 14.05 8.54
C VAL A 415 -27.15 14.76 9.26
N ASP A 416 -26.92 16.04 8.96
CA ASP A 416 -25.86 16.84 9.59
C ASP A 416 -26.12 17.03 11.11
N SER A 417 -27.38 17.16 11.52
CA SER A 417 -27.75 17.22 12.94
C SER A 417 -27.34 15.92 13.67
N LEU A 418 -27.57 14.76 13.06
CA LEU A 418 -27.15 13.46 13.61
C LEU A 418 -25.62 13.33 13.65
N ALA A 419 -24.93 13.71 12.58
CA ALA A 419 -23.47 13.67 12.51
C ALA A 419 -22.82 14.59 13.58
N LYS A 420 -23.43 15.71 13.92
CA LYS A 420 -22.97 16.63 14.97
C LYS A 420 -23.15 16.07 16.39
N MET A 421 -24.02 15.09 16.58
CA MET A 421 -24.17 14.38 17.87
C MET A 421 -23.00 13.44 18.17
N ILE A 422 -22.17 13.10 17.17
CA ILE A 422 -20.94 12.35 17.38
C ILE A 422 -19.93 13.26 18.11
N PRO A 423 -19.40 12.89 19.28
CA PRO A 423 -18.42 13.68 20.01
C PRO A 423 -17.14 13.97 19.23
N ASN A 424 -16.40 15.01 19.63
CA ASN A 424 -15.11 15.36 19.06
C ASN A 424 -13.96 14.66 19.80
N GLU A 425 -13.94 13.32 19.76
CA GLU A 425 -12.83 12.51 20.27
C GLU A 425 -11.99 12.00 19.10
N LEU A 426 -10.69 11.88 19.30
CA LEU A 426 -9.81 11.32 18.29
C LEU A 426 -10.16 9.84 18.06
N ASN A 427 -10.30 9.44 16.79
CA ASN A 427 -10.65 8.07 16.38
C ASN A 427 -11.98 7.55 16.98
N ILE A 428 -12.92 8.44 17.24
CA ILE A 428 -14.24 8.02 17.72
C ILE A 428 -14.95 7.15 16.70
N THR A 429 -15.57 6.06 17.18
CA THR A 429 -16.42 5.19 16.37
C THR A 429 -17.89 5.52 16.61
N ILE A 430 -18.76 5.12 15.67
CA ILE A 430 -20.22 5.27 15.83
C ILE A 430 -20.70 4.49 17.06
N ASP A 431 -20.21 3.28 17.29
CA ASP A 431 -20.55 2.49 18.49
C ASP A 431 -20.17 3.22 19.78
N ARG A 432 -18.98 3.81 19.83
CA ARG A 432 -18.55 4.60 20.98
C ARG A 432 -19.44 5.84 21.17
N ALA A 433 -19.80 6.51 20.08
CA ALA A 433 -20.69 7.66 20.13
C ALA A 433 -22.09 7.30 20.67
N LEU A 434 -22.65 6.15 20.27
CA LEU A 434 -23.91 5.63 20.81
C LEU A 434 -23.85 5.32 22.31
N GLN A 435 -22.68 4.92 22.82
CA GLN A 435 -22.47 4.69 24.25
C GLN A 435 -22.42 5.99 25.05
N ILE A 436 -21.77 7.03 24.50
CA ILE A 436 -21.49 8.29 25.19
C ILE A 436 -22.70 9.25 25.14
N ASN A 437 -23.38 9.32 23.99
CA ASN A 437 -24.47 10.28 23.75
C ASN A 437 -25.84 9.60 23.91
N PRO A 438 -26.55 9.87 25.03
CA PRO A 438 -27.88 9.26 25.30
C PRO A 438 -28.96 9.70 24.32
N GLU A 439 -28.86 10.92 23.77
CA GLU A 439 -29.83 11.45 22.81
C GLU A 439 -29.70 10.73 21.47
N LEU A 440 -28.47 10.57 20.96
CA LEU A 440 -28.20 9.80 19.73
C LEU A 440 -28.66 8.35 19.90
N ARG A 441 -28.37 7.72 21.03
CA ARG A 441 -28.82 6.37 21.36
C ARG A 441 -30.34 6.25 21.32
N LYS A 442 -31.05 7.20 21.99
CA LYS A 442 -32.50 7.20 21.99
C LYS A 442 -33.10 7.31 20.60
N MET A 443 -32.55 8.19 19.75
CA MET A 443 -32.97 8.29 18.35
C MET A 443 -32.73 6.99 17.57
N TYR A 444 -31.58 6.37 17.77
CA TYR A 444 -31.24 5.06 17.16
C TYR A 444 -32.22 3.95 17.58
N GLU A 445 -32.69 3.97 18.84
CA GLU A 445 -33.61 2.95 19.37
C GLU A 445 -35.06 3.17 18.96
N THR A 446 -35.49 4.43 18.73
CA THR A 446 -36.89 4.79 18.54
C THR A 446 -37.25 5.22 17.12
N ASP A 447 -36.28 5.55 16.28
CA ASP A 447 -36.51 6.02 14.89
C ASP A 447 -35.89 5.04 13.91
N GLU A 448 -36.72 4.33 13.14
CA GLU A 448 -36.28 3.32 12.18
C GLU A 448 -35.41 3.93 11.06
N GLN A 449 -35.63 5.17 10.66
CA GLN A 449 -34.81 5.84 9.65
C GLN A 449 -33.40 6.15 10.18
N VAL A 450 -33.30 6.62 11.43
CA VAL A 450 -32.01 6.81 12.11
C VAL A 450 -31.29 5.49 12.28
N LYS A 451 -32.01 4.45 12.68
CA LYS A 451 -31.46 3.12 12.88
C LYS A 451 -30.88 2.54 11.59
N GLU A 452 -31.60 2.65 10.49
CA GLU A 452 -31.12 2.21 9.17
C GLU A 452 -29.87 2.99 8.73
N LEU A 453 -29.91 4.33 8.82
CA LEU A 453 -28.77 5.19 8.51
C LEU A 453 -27.52 4.82 9.32
N ILE A 454 -27.68 4.67 10.63
CA ILE A 454 -26.59 4.32 11.54
C ILE A 454 -26.05 2.91 11.26
N ASN A 455 -26.92 1.93 11.04
CA ASN A 455 -26.49 0.54 10.74
C ASN A 455 -25.71 0.46 9.43
N MET A 456 -26.16 1.13 8.38
CA MET A 456 -25.42 1.20 7.11
C MET A 456 -24.08 1.93 7.29
N SER A 457 -24.09 3.02 8.05
CA SER A 457 -22.86 3.78 8.34
C SER A 457 -21.83 2.96 9.12
N LYS A 458 -22.26 2.17 10.10
CA LYS A 458 -21.39 1.26 10.86
C LYS A 458 -20.72 0.19 9.98
N ARG A 459 -21.41 -0.31 8.96
CA ARG A 459 -20.85 -1.30 8.02
C ARG A 459 -19.77 -0.71 7.12
N LEU A 460 -19.79 0.60 6.88
CA LEU A 460 -18.86 1.30 6.01
C LEU A 460 -17.80 2.11 6.77
N GLU A 461 -17.99 2.32 8.08
CA GLU A 461 -17.05 3.05 8.93
C GLU A 461 -15.65 2.42 8.89
N GLY A 462 -14.62 3.25 8.77
CA GLY A 462 -13.22 2.82 8.76
C GLY A 462 -12.71 2.33 7.40
N LEU A 463 -13.57 2.09 6.41
CA LEU A 463 -13.13 1.67 5.07
C LEU A 463 -12.32 2.80 4.40
N PRO A 464 -11.27 2.46 3.63
CA PRO A 464 -10.53 3.43 2.83
C PRO A 464 -11.45 4.15 1.83
N ARG A 465 -11.30 5.47 1.73
CA ARG A 465 -12.08 6.31 0.81
C ARG A 465 -11.26 6.82 -0.36
N HIS A 466 -10.10 7.40 -0.06
CA HIS A 466 -9.18 7.96 -1.04
C HIS A 466 -7.73 7.84 -0.57
N THR A 467 -6.82 7.90 -1.52
CA THR A 467 -5.39 7.98 -1.26
C THR A 467 -4.94 9.43 -1.32
N SER A 468 -3.97 9.76 -0.48
CA SER A 468 -3.25 11.03 -0.49
C SER A 468 -1.75 10.75 -0.33
N MET A 469 -0.95 11.75 -0.58
CA MET A 469 0.47 11.69 -0.33
C MET A 469 0.77 12.10 1.11
N HIS A 470 1.66 11.38 1.79
CA HIS A 470 2.12 11.77 3.12
C HIS A 470 2.83 13.13 3.05
N ALA A 471 2.52 14.01 4.00
CA ALA A 471 3.00 15.39 3.95
C ALA A 471 4.53 15.53 4.04
N ALA A 472 5.22 14.55 4.63
CA ALA A 472 6.65 14.62 4.94
C ALA A 472 7.43 13.34 4.63
N GLY A 473 6.78 12.18 4.60
CA GLY A 473 7.44 10.88 4.52
C GLY A 473 7.95 10.51 3.13
N VAL A 474 9.22 10.14 3.07
CA VAL A 474 9.91 9.68 1.87
C VAL A 474 10.64 8.37 2.19
N VAL A 475 10.57 7.40 1.29
CA VAL A 475 11.34 6.15 1.37
C VAL A 475 12.58 6.28 0.52
N ILE A 476 13.74 5.90 1.06
CA ILE A 476 14.99 5.78 0.32
C ILE A 476 15.35 4.30 0.26
N CYS A 477 15.34 3.73 -0.92
CA CYS A 477 15.53 2.30 -1.16
C CYS A 477 16.98 1.96 -1.54
N SER A 478 17.42 0.76 -1.17
CA SER A 478 18.73 0.23 -1.57
C SER A 478 18.82 -0.15 -3.06
N LYS A 479 17.66 -0.42 -3.67
CA LYS A 479 17.49 -0.77 -5.08
C LYS A 479 16.20 -0.12 -5.60
N PRO A 480 15.86 -0.19 -6.90
CA PRO A 480 14.63 0.41 -7.42
C PRO A 480 13.42 0.09 -6.55
N ALA A 481 12.63 1.10 -6.22
CA ALA A 481 11.55 0.99 -5.25
C ALA A 481 10.51 -0.07 -5.62
N GLU A 482 10.22 -0.25 -6.92
CA GLU A 482 9.30 -1.27 -7.43
C GLU A 482 9.72 -2.72 -7.14
N GLU A 483 10.97 -2.94 -6.75
CA GLU A 483 11.48 -4.25 -6.32
C GLU A 483 11.29 -4.52 -4.82
N LEU A 484 10.88 -3.53 -4.05
CA LEU A 484 10.71 -3.61 -2.60
C LEU A 484 9.29 -3.35 -2.15
N VAL A 485 8.58 -2.46 -2.87
CA VAL A 485 7.19 -2.09 -2.61
C VAL A 485 6.45 -1.80 -3.91
N PRO A 486 5.16 -2.13 -4.00
CA PRO A 486 4.37 -1.74 -5.15
C PRO A 486 4.16 -0.22 -5.16
N LEU A 487 4.25 0.37 -6.36
CA LEU A 487 4.09 1.79 -6.59
C LEU A 487 2.68 2.14 -7.07
N SER A 488 2.26 3.35 -6.78
CA SER A 488 0.99 3.94 -7.18
C SER A 488 1.21 5.33 -7.77
N ARG A 489 0.14 5.93 -8.27
CA ARG A 489 0.15 7.29 -8.81
C ARG A 489 -0.93 8.13 -8.13
N GLY A 490 -0.53 9.28 -7.60
CA GLY A 490 -1.44 10.28 -7.06
C GLY A 490 -2.25 10.99 -8.14
N ALA A 491 -3.28 11.71 -7.72
CA ALA A 491 -4.14 12.49 -8.62
C ALA A 491 -3.37 13.59 -9.38
N ASP A 492 -2.32 14.11 -8.78
CA ASP A 492 -1.39 15.11 -9.34
C ASP A 492 -0.31 14.50 -10.26
N GLY A 493 -0.33 13.17 -10.43
CA GLY A 493 0.64 12.43 -11.22
C GLY A 493 1.90 12.02 -10.49
N SER A 494 2.06 12.38 -9.22
CA SER A 494 3.19 11.97 -8.37
C SER A 494 3.19 10.45 -8.13
N ILE A 495 4.38 9.86 -8.04
CA ILE A 495 4.54 8.44 -7.72
C ILE A 495 4.67 8.29 -6.21
N THR A 496 3.89 7.36 -5.66
CA THR A 496 3.88 7.01 -4.23
C THR A 496 4.03 5.51 -4.04
N THR A 497 4.38 5.09 -2.83
CA THR A 497 4.23 3.68 -2.43
C THR A 497 2.74 3.33 -2.36
N GLN A 498 2.40 2.03 -2.50
CA GLN A 498 1.05 1.53 -2.17
C GLN A 498 0.89 1.18 -0.69
N PHE A 499 1.97 1.15 0.07
CA PHE A 499 1.98 0.83 1.49
C PHE A 499 2.14 2.10 2.33
N THR A 500 1.49 2.09 3.50
CA THR A 500 1.56 3.18 4.47
C THR A 500 2.90 3.19 5.20
N MET A 501 3.17 4.29 5.90
CA MET A 501 4.38 4.48 6.70
C MET A 501 4.63 3.31 7.67
N THR A 502 3.63 2.86 8.43
CA THR A 502 3.76 1.74 9.37
C THR A 502 4.17 0.45 8.67
N THR A 503 3.56 0.14 7.53
CA THR A 503 3.90 -1.05 6.74
C THR A 503 5.31 -0.96 6.16
N ILE A 504 5.73 0.21 5.70
CA ILE A 504 7.09 0.48 5.21
C ILE A 504 8.13 0.19 6.31
N GLU A 505 7.87 0.64 7.55
CA GLU A 505 8.73 0.36 8.71
C GLU A 505 8.78 -1.14 9.04
N GLU A 506 7.63 -1.82 9.06
CA GLU A 506 7.54 -3.26 9.31
C GLU A 506 8.33 -4.09 8.29
N LEU A 507 8.40 -3.65 7.05
CA LEU A 507 9.19 -4.26 5.97
C LEU A 507 10.69 -3.92 6.04
N GLY A 508 11.11 -3.10 7.00
CA GLY A 508 12.50 -2.73 7.25
C GLY A 508 13.08 -1.71 6.27
N LEU A 509 12.23 -0.97 5.56
CA LEU A 509 12.66 0.06 4.62
C LEU A 509 12.97 1.38 5.32
N LEU A 510 13.91 2.13 4.77
CA LEU A 510 14.32 3.42 5.31
C LEU A 510 13.27 4.49 5.00
N LYS A 511 12.58 4.92 6.04
CA LYS A 511 11.68 6.07 6.02
C LYS A 511 12.41 7.32 6.52
N MET A 512 12.23 8.43 5.86
CA MET A 512 12.71 9.75 6.27
C MET A 512 11.56 10.75 6.30
N ASP A 513 11.43 11.48 7.40
CA ASP A 513 10.42 12.52 7.57
C ASP A 513 11.03 13.91 7.35
N PHE A 514 10.77 14.47 6.18
CA PHE A 514 11.14 15.84 5.82
C PHE A 514 10.00 16.80 6.22
N LEU A 515 9.95 17.19 7.49
CA LEU A 515 8.90 18.05 7.99
C LEU A 515 9.12 19.49 7.54
N GLY A 516 8.05 20.19 7.20
CA GLY A 516 8.09 21.62 6.87
C GLY A 516 7.46 22.44 8.00
N LEU A 517 8.27 23.21 8.71
CA LEU A 517 7.80 24.18 9.69
C LEU A 517 7.79 25.59 9.10
N ARG A 518 6.77 26.39 9.47
CA ARG A 518 6.65 27.81 9.17
C ARG A 518 7.32 28.65 10.24
#